data_0948187bc330ec8dfe4295ba027dc6df
#
_entry.id   0948187bc330ec8dfe4295ba027dc6df
#
_cell.length_a   1.000
_cell.length_b   1.000
_cell.length_c   1.000
_cell.angle_alpha   90.00
_cell.angle_beta   90.00
_cell.angle_gamma   90.00
#
_symmetry.space_group_name_H-M   'P 1'
#
loop_
_entity.id
_entity.type
_entity.pdbx_description
1 polymer ?
#
loop_
_entity_poly.entity_id
_entity_poly.type
_entity_poly.pdbx_seq_one_letter_code
_entity_poly.pdbx_strand_id
1 'polypeptide(L)'
;AHRAHASTALMADCFDADHKMFGYLMEKEVRAVEKVLNDINRPFTAIMGGSKVSSKIEIIENLLGKVDNLIICGGMTYTFMKALGGKIGSSICEDDKLDLALSLIEKAKARGVKLVLSSDSKIADRFSNDANTAIAPNNNIPDGWQGLDIGPETEREFADVIRSSKTILWNGPTGVFEFDNFSHGSRVVAEAIVEA
;
A
#
# COMPACT_ATOMS: atom_id res chain seq x y z
N ALA A 1 -15.59 1.02 -1.64
CA ALA A 1 -16.00 1.23 -3.03
C ALA A 1 -14.92 0.83 -4.04
N HIS A 2 -13.68 0.58 -3.62
CA HIS A 2 -12.55 0.25 -4.51
C HIS A 2 -12.51 -1.22 -5.00
N ARG A 3 -13.52 -2.03 -4.71
CA ARG A 3 -13.62 -3.43 -5.16
C ARG A 3 -14.77 -3.58 -6.15
N ALA A 4 -14.48 -4.20 -7.30
CA ALA A 4 -15.47 -4.53 -8.33
C ALA A 4 -16.29 -5.79 -7.92
N HIS A 5 -17.15 -5.63 -6.94
CA HIS A 5 -18.09 -6.67 -6.52
C HIS A 5 -19.44 -6.46 -7.20
N ALA A 6 -20.24 -7.53 -7.32
CA ALA A 6 -21.58 -7.44 -7.84
C ALA A 6 -22.45 -6.40 -7.11
N SER A 7 -22.29 -6.30 -5.77
CA SER A 7 -23.02 -5.33 -4.93
C SER A 7 -22.48 -3.90 -4.96
N THR A 8 -21.35 -3.64 -5.61
CA THR A 8 -20.76 -2.28 -5.66
C THR A 8 -20.61 -1.74 -7.07
N ALA A 9 -20.19 -2.55 -8.02
CA ALA A 9 -19.97 -2.14 -9.40
C ALA A 9 -21.08 -2.66 -10.34
N LEU A 10 -21.29 -4.00 -10.36
CA LEU A 10 -22.17 -4.59 -11.36
C LEU A 10 -23.65 -4.31 -11.14
N MET A 11 -24.08 -4.09 -9.90
CA MET A 11 -25.48 -3.78 -9.60
C MET A 11 -25.95 -2.50 -10.32
N ALA A 12 -25.07 -1.52 -10.47
CA ALA A 12 -25.36 -0.28 -11.16
C ALA A 12 -25.67 -0.47 -12.65
N ASP A 13 -25.17 -1.53 -13.28
CA ASP A 13 -25.40 -1.83 -14.71
C ASP A 13 -26.82 -2.32 -14.98
N CYS A 14 -27.54 -2.75 -13.91
CA CYS A 14 -28.94 -3.17 -13.99
C CYS A 14 -29.92 -1.99 -14.02
N PHE A 15 -29.47 -0.75 -13.86
CA PHE A 15 -30.28 0.45 -13.80
C PHE A 15 -29.85 1.45 -14.88
N ASP A 16 -30.79 2.23 -15.41
CA ASP A 16 -30.49 3.36 -16.28
C ASP A 16 -29.85 4.54 -15.49
N ALA A 17 -29.42 5.59 -16.19
CA ALA A 17 -28.71 6.71 -15.58
C ALA A 17 -29.57 7.48 -14.55
N ASP A 18 -30.89 7.54 -14.74
CA ASP A 18 -31.79 8.30 -13.90
C ASP A 18 -32.19 7.54 -12.62
N HIS A 19 -31.97 6.22 -12.59
CA HIS A 19 -32.33 5.36 -11.48
C HIS A 19 -31.11 4.80 -10.72
N LYS A 20 -29.90 5.32 -10.97
CA LYS A 20 -28.71 4.97 -10.22
C LYS A 20 -28.04 6.20 -9.63
N MET A 21 -27.94 6.23 -8.31
CA MET A 21 -27.33 7.31 -7.58
C MET A 21 -26.62 6.82 -6.33
N PHE A 22 -25.63 7.57 -5.89
CA PHE A 22 -24.97 7.31 -4.62
C PHE A 22 -25.77 7.91 -3.46
N GLY A 23 -25.75 7.25 -2.30
CA GLY A 23 -26.11 7.90 -1.06
C GLY A 23 -25.07 8.99 -0.71
N TYR A 24 -25.46 9.96 0.12
CA TYR A 24 -24.64 11.14 0.43
C TYR A 24 -23.23 10.84 0.90
N LEU A 25 -23.01 9.78 1.70
CA LEU A 25 -21.69 9.40 2.17
C LEU A 25 -20.81 8.89 1.02
N MET A 26 -21.33 8.00 0.18
CA MET A 26 -20.61 7.48 -0.98
C MET A 26 -20.31 8.58 -1.99
N GLU A 27 -21.26 9.48 -2.24
CA GLU A 27 -21.05 10.66 -3.09
C GLU A 27 -19.90 11.53 -2.58
N LYS A 28 -19.85 11.79 -1.27
CA LYS A 28 -18.77 12.54 -0.64
C LYS A 28 -17.41 11.87 -0.80
N GLU A 29 -17.34 10.54 -0.65
CA GLU A 29 -16.11 9.76 -0.87
C GLU A 29 -15.66 9.81 -2.34
N VAL A 30 -16.58 9.60 -3.28
CA VAL A 30 -16.28 9.67 -4.72
C VAL A 30 -15.76 11.06 -5.09
N ARG A 31 -16.44 12.12 -4.67
CA ARG A 31 -16.01 13.50 -4.93
C ARG A 31 -14.65 13.82 -4.31
N ALA A 32 -14.34 13.29 -3.11
CA ALA A 32 -13.05 13.49 -2.48
C ALA A 32 -11.92 12.81 -3.30
N VAL A 33 -12.16 11.59 -3.78
CA VAL A 33 -11.19 10.88 -4.65
C VAL A 33 -11.06 11.59 -5.99
N GLU A 34 -12.15 12.00 -6.62
CA GLU A 34 -12.13 12.78 -7.87
C GLU A 34 -11.33 14.08 -7.72
N LYS A 35 -11.53 14.81 -6.63
CA LYS A 35 -10.75 16.02 -6.34
C LYS A 35 -9.25 15.72 -6.24
N VAL A 36 -8.87 14.69 -5.50
CA VAL A 36 -7.46 14.28 -5.37
C VAL A 36 -6.84 13.88 -6.72
N LEU A 37 -7.63 13.25 -7.60
CA LEU A 37 -7.13 12.77 -8.90
C LEU A 37 -7.16 13.81 -10.03
N ASN A 38 -7.96 14.87 -9.89
CA ASN A 38 -8.15 15.89 -10.93
C ASN A 38 -7.52 17.25 -10.56
N ASP A 39 -7.36 17.56 -9.27
CA ASP A 39 -6.74 18.78 -8.75
C ASP A 39 -5.43 18.43 -8.02
N ILE A 40 -4.47 17.93 -8.80
CA ILE A 40 -3.21 17.40 -8.26
C ILE A 40 -2.23 18.55 -8.02
N ASN A 41 -1.87 18.77 -6.75
CA ASN A 41 -0.70 19.56 -6.38
C ASN A 41 0.51 18.63 -6.22
N ARG A 42 1.60 18.92 -6.92
CA ARG A 42 2.79 18.05 -6.92
C ARG A 42 3.82 18.48 -5.86
N PRO A 43 4.56 17.54 -5.29
CA PRO A 43 4.57 16.10 -5.58
C PRO A 43 3.32 15.37 -5.09
N PHE A 44 2.81 14.43 -5.90
CA PHE A 44 1.71 13.55 -5.53
C PHE A 44 2.25 12.18 -5.13
N THR A 45 1.97 11.77 -3.90
CA THR A 45 2.37 10.46 -3.36
C THR A 45 1.15 9.58 -3.12
N ALA A 46 1.16 8.39 -3.69
CA ALA A 46 0.22 7.33 -3.32
C ALA A 46 0.88 6.32 -2.38
N ILE A 47 0.19 5.96 -1.32
CA ILE A 47 0.61 4.95 -0.33
C ILE A 47 -0.34 3.76 -0.47
N MET A 48 0.21 2.64 -0.90
CA MET A 48 -0.55 1.41 -1.15
C MET A 48 -0.10 0.33 -0.18
N GLY A 49 -0.94 0.04 0.79
CA GLY A 49 -0.75 -1.02 1.78
C GLY A 49 -1.72 -2.17 1.60
N GLY A 50 -1.54 -3.20 2.41
CA GLY A 50 -2.38 -4.40 2.40
C GLY A 50 -1.61 -5.67 2.14
N SER A 51 -2.31 -6.81 2.11
CA SER A 51 -1.67 -8.14 2.09
C SER A 51 -1.37 -8.67 0.69
N LYS A 52 -2.10 -8.23 -0.34
CA LYS A 52 -2.08 -8.86 -1.68
C LYS A 52 -1.90 -7.86 -2.80
N VAL A 53 -0.91 -8.07 -3.64
CA VAL A 53 -0.67 -7.32 -4.89
C VAL A 53 -1.83 -7.49 -5.85
N SER A 54 -2.32 -8.73 -6.01
CA SER A 54 -3.41 -9.08 -6.93
C SER A 54 -4.67 -8.24 -6.74
N SER A 55 -4.98 -7.86 -5.50
CA SER A 55 -6.15 -7.06 -5.18
C SER A 55 -6.01 -5.56 -5.49
N LYS A 56 -4.79 -5.10 -5.81
CA LYS A 56 -4.44 -3.68 -5.98
C LYS A 56 -3.88 -3.33 -7.36
N ILE A 57 -3.72 -4.33 -8.25
CA ILE A 57 -3.06 -4.15 -9.56
C ILE A 57 -3.65 -2.99 -10.35
N GLU A 58 -4.96 -3.02 -10.57
CA GLU A 58 -5.64 -2.00 -11.38
C GLU A 58 -5.47 -0.60 -10.80
N ILE A 59 -5.53 -0.48 -9.48
CA ILE A 59 -5.35 0.79 -8.78
C ILE A 59 -3.91 1.26 -8.93
N ILE A 60 -2.93 0.37 -8.73
CA ILE A 60 -1.51 0.68 -8.88
C ILE A 60 -1.21 1.13 -10.32
N GLU A 61 -1.66 0.40 -11.32
CA GLU A 61 -1.43 0.74 -12.73
C GLU A 61 -2.04 2.09 -13.12
N ASN A 62 -3.25 2.38 -12.65
CA ASN A 62 -3.91 3.66 -12.86
C ASN A 62 -3.16 4.82 -12.16
N LEU A 63 -2.64 4.58 -10.96
CA LEU A 63 -1.89 5.58 -10.20
C LEU A 63 -0.52 5.87 -10.82
N LEU A 64 0.17 4.88 -11.41
CA LEU A 64 1.46 5.08 -12.09
C LEU A 64 1.43 6.13 -13.21
N GLY A 65 0.24 6.48 -13.74
CA GLY A 65 0.07 7.57 -14.70
C GLY A 65 -0.15 8.95 -14.08
N LYS A 66 -0.28 9.03 -12.75
CA LYS A 66 -0.71 10.25 -12.06
C LYS A 66 0.25 10.70 -10.96
N VAL A 67 0.93 9.78 -10.29
CA VAL A 67 1.74 10.05 -9.10
C VAL A 67 3.21 10.32 -9.44
N ASP A 68 3.88 11.06 -8.57
CA ASP A 68 5.34 11.24 -8.60
C ASP A 68 6.04 10.17 -7.75
N ASN A 69 5.42 9.79 -6.61
CA ASN A 69 5.92 8.74 -5.73
C ASN A 69 4.83 7.70 -5.49
N LEU A 70 5.23 6.42 -5.48
CA LEU A 70 4.39 5.30 -5.11
C LEU A 70 5.05 4.51 -3.99
N ILE A 71 4.47 4.55 -2.80
CA ILE A 71 4.91 3.78 -1.64
C ILE A 71 4.13 2.47 -1.63
N ILE A 72 4.85 1.34 -1.60
CA ILE A 72 4.29 0.00 -1.41
C ILE A 72 4.66 -0.49 -0.01
N CYS A 73 3.66 -0.85 0.77
CA CYS A 73 3.82 -1.30 2.16
C CYS A 73 2.86 -2.44 2.53
N GLY A 74 2.89 -2.86 3.77
CA GLY A 74 2.13 -4.02 4.25
C GLY A 74 2.65 -5.33 3.67
N GLY A 75 1.82 -6.37 3.71
CA GLY A 75 2.18 -7.71 3.24
C GLY A 75 2.55 -7.79 1.76
N MET A 76 2.08 -6.86 0.93
CA MET A 76 2.47 -6.77 -0.49
C MET A 76 3.97 -6.60 -0.67
N THR A 77 4.66 -5.92 0.23
CA THR A 77 6.11 -5.68 0.20
C THR A 77 6.88 -6.98 0.01
N TYR A 78 6.48 -8.06 0.66
CA TYR A 78 7.21 -9.33 0.62
C TYR A 78 7.12 -10.02 -0.73
N THR A 79 6.02 -9.83 -1.47
CA THR A 79 5.93 -10.30 -2.86
C THR A 79 6.94 -9.54 -3.75
N PHE A 80 7.06 -8.22 -3.59
CA PHE A 80 8.07 -7.44 -4.30
C PHE A 80 9.51 -7.82 -3.90
N MET A 81 9.75 -8.00 -2.59
CA MET A 81 11.09 -8.39 -2.11
C MET A 81 11.52 -9.77 -2.61
N LYS A 82 10.61 -10.75 -2.60
CA LYS A 82 10.89 -12.08 -3.16
C LYS A 82 11.11 -12.03 -4.68
N ALA A 83 10.32 -11.24 -5.40
CA ALA A 83 10.51 -11.03 -6.84
C ALA A 83 11.89 -10.44 -7.17
N LEU A 84 12.44 -9.61 -6.28
CA LEU A 84 13.80 -9.04 -6.38
C LEU A 84 14.90 -10.01 -5.89
N GLY A 85 14.56 -11.24 -5.51
CA GLY A 85 15.52 -12.27 -5.06
C GLY A 85 15.82 -12.24 -3.56
N GLY A 86 15.09 -11.46 -2.76
CA GLY A 86 15.24 -11.41 -1.31
C GLY A 86 14.67 -12.63 -0.59
N LYS A 87 15.14 -12.85 0.65
CA LYS A 87 14.63 -13.86 1.58
C LYS A 87 13.60 -13.20 2.50
N ILE A 88 12.37 -13.70 2.46
CA ILE A 88 11.25 -13.12 3.19
C ILE A 88 10.77 -13.96 4.40
N GLY A 89 11.53 -15.01 4.75
CA GLY A 89 11.16 -15.96 5.81
C GLY A 89 9.78 -16.58 5.57
N SER A 90 8.94 -16.56 6.60
CA SER A 90 7.55 -17.04 6.56
C SER A 90 6.54 -15.92 6.28
N SER A 91 6.98 -14.77 5.78
CA SER A 91 6.09 -13.64 5.47
C SER A 91 5.09 -14.00 4.37
N ILE A 92 3.93 -13.35 4.40
CA ILE A 92 2.90 -13.53 3.38
C ILE A 92 3.46 -13.18 2.00
N CYS A 93 3.19 -14.03 0.99
CA CYS A 93 3.63 -13.81 -0.37
C CYS A 93 2.62 -14.39 -1.37
N GLU A 94 2.47 -13.74 -2.50
CA GLU A 94 1.76 -14.27 -3.66
C GLU A 94 2.79 -14.76 -4.69
N ASP A 95 3.19 -16.03 -4.58
CA ASP A 95 4.25 -16.62 -5.42
C ASP A 95 3.90 -16.66 -6.92
N ASP A 96 2.62 -16.69 -7.25
CA ASP A 96 2.12 -16.62 -8.63
C ASP A 96 2.10 -15.17 -9.18
N LYS A 97 2.51 -14.18 -8.39
CA LYS A 97 2.51 -12.75 -8.76
C LYS A 97 3.91 -12.11 -8.78
N LEU A 98 4.98 -12.89 -8.71
CA LEU A 98 6.36 -12.38 -8.73
C LEU A 98 6.66 -11.64 -10.03
N ASP A 99 6.31 -12.22 -11.18
CA ASP A 99 6.52 -11.58 -12.50
C ASP A 99 5.71 -10.29 -12.62
N LEU A 100 4.52 -10.27 -12.03
CA LEU A 100 3.68 -9.08 -12.00
C LEU A 100 4.35 -7.96 -11.17
N ALA A 101 4.91 -8.30 -9.99
CA ALA A 101 5.61 -7.34 -9.15
C ALA A 101 6.82 -6.73 -9.91
N LEU A 102 7.60 -7.55 -10.63
CA LEU A 102 8.69 -7.06 -11.49
C LEU A 102 8.17 -6.16 -12.60
N SER A 103 7.09 -6.53 -13.27
CA SER A 103 6.47 -5.70 -14.31
C SER A 103 6.02 -4.33 -13.77
N LEU A 104 5.47 -4.27 -12.55
CA LEU A 104 5.08 -3.01 -11.91
C LEU A 104 6.29 -2.12 -11.59
N ILE A 105 7.41 -2.70 -11.14
CA ILE A 105 8.67 -1.98 -10.93
C ILE A 105 9.16 -1.35 -12.23
N GLU A 106 9.21 -2.12 -13.32
CA GLU A 106 9.63 -1.62 -14.62
C GLU A 106 8.68 -0.55 -15.18
N LYS A 107 7.37 -0.71 -15.02
CA LYS A 107 6.38 0.30 -15.41
C LYS A 107 6.54 1.60 -14.62
N ALA A 108 6.81 1.52 -13.31
CA ALA A 108 7.08 2.70 -12.49
C ALA A 108 8.32 3.44 -12.99
N LYS A 109 9.41 2.71 -13.23
CA LYS A 109 10.67 3.24 -13.77
C LYS A 109 10.47 3.89 -15.14
N ALA A 110 9.77 3.23 -16.05
CA ALA A 110 9.51 3.74 -17.40
C ALA A 110 8.68 5.04 -17.40
N ARG A 111 7.85 5.22 -16.38
CA ARG A 111 7.02 6.43 -16.21
C ARG A 111 7.66 7.51 -15.34
N GLY A 112 8.88 7.29 -14.87
CA GLY A 112 9.59 8.24 -13.99
C GLY A 112 8.98 8.35 -12.58
N VAL A 113 8.18 7.36 -12.16
CA VAL A 113 7.60 7.30 -10.82
C VAL A 113 8.61 6.75 -9.84
N LYS A 114 8.86 7.45 -8.74
CA LYS A 114 9.70 6.94 -7.65
C LYS A 114 8.92 5.87 -6.88
N LEU A 115 9.27 4.60 -7.13
CA LEU A 115 8.75 3.48 -6.35
C LEU A 115 9.56 3.35 -5.05
N VAL A 116 8.87 3.44 -3.91
CA VAL A 116 9.46 3.33 -2.57
C VAL A 116 8.94 2.04 -1.93
N LEU A 117 9.83 1.09 -1.76
CA LEU A 117 9.58 -0.18 -1.07
C LEU A 117 10.10 -0.10 0.36
N SER A 118 9.50 -0.86 1.27
CA SER A 118 9.97 -0.93 2.65
C SER A 118 11.38 -1.54 2.73
N SER A 119 12.32 -0.88 3.42
CA SER A 119 13.73 -1.33 3.57
C SER A 119 13.86 -2.40 4.65
N ASP A 120 13.16 -2.21 5.78
CA ASP A 120 13.16 -3.09 6.93
C ASP A 120 11.75 -3.36 7.46
N SER A 121 11.61 -4.39 8.27
CA SER A 121 10.37 -4.76 8.93
C SER A 121 10.55 -5.08 10.41
N LYS A 122 9.52 -4.80 11.17
CA LYS A 122 9.29 -5.42 12.48
C LYS A 122 8.75 -6.82 12.24
N ILE A 123 9.60 -7.79 12.50
CA ILE A 123 9.31 -9.21 12.28
C ILE A 123 8.86 -9.88 13.59
N ALA A 124 8.13 -10.99 13.45
CA ALA A 124 7.62 -11.79 14.55
C ALA A 124 7.81 -13.28 14.29
N ASP A 125 8.00 -14.07 15.36
CA ASP A 125 8.13 -15.54 15.32
C ASP A 125 6.78 -16.26 15.12
N ARG A 126 5.67 -15.55 15.28
CA ARG A 126 4.30 -16.04 15.05
C ARG A 126 3.34 -14.89 14.78
N PHE A 127 2.19 -15.19 14.21
CA PHE A 127 1.12 -14.21 13.97
C PHE A 127 0.29 -13.99 15.25
N SER A 128 0.80 -13.14 16.15
CA SER A 128 0.15 -12.81 17.43
C SER A 128 0.65 -11.45 17.94
N ASN A 129 -0.18 -10.73 18.67
CA ASN A 129 0.20 -9.46 19.27
C ASN A 129 1.31 -9.60 20.33
N ASP A 130 1.39 -10.74 21.00
CA ASP A 130 2.39 -11.07 22.03
C ASP A 130 3.57 -11.92 21.51
N ALA A 131 3.77 -11.95 20.19
CA ALA A 131 4.90 -12.63 19.57
C ALA A 131 6.24 -12.01 19.99
N ASN A 132 7.31 -12.82 19.98
CA ASN A 132 8.66 -12.24 20.04
C ASN A 132 8.91 -11.44 18.77
N THR A 133 9.53 -10.27 18.93
CA THR A 133 9.77 -9.35 17.82
C THR A 133 11.25 -9.03 17.64
N ALA A 134 11.64 -8.76 16.41
CA ALA A 134 12.94 -8.22 16.04
C ALA A 134 12.79 -7.27 14.84
N ILE A 135 13.86 -6.58 14.48
CA ILE A 135 13.95 -5.81 13.23
C ILE A 135 14.85 -6.56 12.26
N ALA A 136 14.42 -6.69 11.02
CA ALA A 136 15.22 -7.30 9.96
C ALA A 136 15.09 -6.53 8.64
N PRO A 137 16.15 -6.52 7.80
CA PRO A 137 16.05 -6.05 6.43
C PRO A 137 15.05 -6.89 5.64
N ASN A 138 14.22 -6.26 4.82
CA ASN A 138 13.15 -6.94 4.08
C ASN A 138 13.64 -7.95 3.04
N ASN A 139 14.88 -7.84 2.62
CA ASN A 139 15.53 -8.78 1.70
C ASN A 139 16.22 -9.95 2.41
N ASN A 140 16.23 -10.00 3.74
CA ASN A 140 16.90 -11.05 4.52
C ASN A 140 16.17 -11.32 5.86
N ILE A 141 14.91 -11.68 5.78
CA ILE A 141 14.13 -12.13 6.96
C ILE A 141 14.47 -13.58 7.25
N PRO A 142 14.84 -13.94 8.51
CA PRO A 142 15.18 -15.31 8.88
C PRO A 142 14.02 -16.30 8.70
N ASP A 143 14.35 -17.58 8.48
CA ASP A 143 13.37 -18.64 8.40
C ASP A 143 12.58 -18.75 9.73
N GLY A 144 11.30 -19.01 9.63
CA GLY A 144 10.38 -19.07 10.77
C GLY A 144 9.91 -17.70 11.30
N TRP A 145 10.49 -16.60 10.80
CA TRP A 145 10.05 -15.24 11.12
C TRP A 145 9.23 -14.65 9.96
N GLN A 146 8.31 -13.77 10.30
CA GLN A 146 7.45 -13.08 9.32
C GLN A 146 7.37 -11.59 9.64
N GLY A 147 7.30 -10.75 8.61
CA GLY A 147 7.12 -9.33 8.81
C GLY A 147 5.66 -9.00 9.08
N LEU A 148 5.42 -8.21 10.13
CA LEU A 148 4.06 -7.80 10.55
C LEU A 148 3.86 -6.28 10.56
N ASP A 149 4.93 -5.48 10.56
CA ASP A 149 4.86 -4.02 10.37
C ASP A 149 6.16 -3.54 9.73
N ILE A 150 6.19 -2.30 9.29
CA ILE A 150 7.42 -1.65 8.81
C ILE A 150 8.40 -1.43 9.97
N GLY A 151 9.69 -1.41 9.67
CA GLY A 151 10.75 -1.13 10.63
C GLY A 151 11.10 0.36 10.71
N PRO A 152 11.97 0.74 11.65
CA PRO A 152 12.28 2.14 11.94
C PRO A 152 13.01 2.87 10.80
N GLU A 153 13.73 2.16 9.93
CA GLU A 153 14.36 2.76 8.75
C GLU A 153 13.28 3.11 7.72
N THR A 154 12.39 2.18 7.43
CA THR A 154 11.25 2.38 6.54
C THR A 154 10.34 3.51 7.04
N GLU A 155 10.09 3.59 8.35
CA GLU A 155 9.29 4.67 8.95
C GLU A 155 9.86 6.05 8.61
N ARG A 156 11.19 6.23 8.73
CA ARG A 156 11.87 7.48 8.37
C ARG A 156 11.78 7.78 6.88
N GLU A 157 12.09 6.79 6.04
CA GLU A 157 12.05 6.93 4.57
C GLU A 157 10.66 7.32 4.08
N PHE A 158 9.62 6.67 4.61
CA PHE A 158 8.23 6.96 4.23
C PHE A 158 7.81 8.36 4.73
N ALA A 159 8.13 8.69 5.98
CA ALA A 159 7.82 10.01 6.54
C ALA A 159 8.47 11.15 5.72
N ASP A 160 9.72 10.99 5.30
CA ASP A 160 10.42 11.99 4.49
C ASP A 160 9.75 12.21 3.12
N VAL A 161 9.36 11.11 2.45
CA VAL A 161 8.63 11.20 1.17
C VAL A 161 7.25 11.84 1.36
N ILE A 162 6.53 11.46 2.42
CA ILE A 162 5.19 11.96 2.72
C ILE A 162 5.24 13.46 3.03
N ARG A 163 6.14 13.91 3.90
CA ARG A 163 6.31 15.33 4.27
C ARG A 163 6.66 16.21 3.08
N SER A 164 7.36 15.68 2.08
CA SER A 164 7.69 16.43 0.86
C SER A 164 6.53 16.53 -0.12
N SER A 165 5.43 15.85 0.13
CA SER A 165 4.27 15.74 -0.78
C SER A 165 3.28 16.88 -0.60
N LYS A 166 2.52 17.18 -1.66
CA LYS A 166 1.43 18.18 -1.64
C LYS A 166 0.06 17.56 -1.86
N THR A 167 0.03 16.39 -2.48
CA THR A 167 -1.18 15.57 -2.61
C THR A 167 -0.83 14.18 -2.14
N ILE A 168 -1.67 13.59 -1.28
CA ILE A 168 -1.45 12.27 -0.71
C ILE A 168 -2.72 11.45 -0.85
N LEU A 169 -2.58 10.23 -1.39
CA LEU A 169 -3.63 9.21 -1.40
C LEU A 169 -3.13 8.00 -0.60
N TRP A 170 -3.81 7.67 0.48
CA TRP A 170 -3.46 6.51 1.32
C TRP A 170 -4.54 5.45 1.27
N ASN A 171 -4.15 4.22 0.86
CA ASN A 171 -5.05 3.07 0.78
C ASN A 171 -4.40 1.80 1.36
N GLY A 172 -4.79 1.44 2.57
CA GLY A 172 -4.35 0.24 3.29
C GLY A 172 -3.21 0.49 4.27
N PRO A 173 -3.15 -0.30 5.36
CA PRO A 173 -2.19 -0.13 6.45
C PRO A 173 -0.78 -0.60 6.04
N THR A 174 0.23 -0.18 6.83
CA THR A 174 1.63 -0.61 6.68
C THR A 174 1.93 -1.96 7.30
N GLY A 175 1.11 -2.38 8.25
CA GLY A 175 1.28 -3.63 9.01
C GLY A 175 -0.05 -4.18 9.51
N VAL A 176 0.02 -5.11 10.44
CA VAL A 176 -1.14 -5.73 11.12
C VAL A 176 -1.60 -4.81 12.25
N PHE A 177 -2.20 -3.67 11.87
CA PHE A 177 -2.55 -2.58 12.78
C PHE A 177 -3.60 -2.98 13.83
N GLU A 178 -4.31 -4.08 13.64
CA GLU A 178 -5.23 -4.66 14.63
C GLU A 178 -4.50 -5.19 15.86
N PHE A 179 -3.20 -5.43 15.75
CA PHE A 179 -2.32 -5.74 16.87
C PHE A 179 -1.61 -4.47 17.32
N ASP A 180 -1.80 -4.04 18.55
CA ASP A 180 -1.18 -2.81 19.10
C ASP A 180 0.33 -2.78 18.89
N ASN A 181 1.00 -3.92 19.05
CA ASN A 181 2.45 -4.05 18.87
C ASN A 181 2.91 -3.91 17.40
N PHE A 182 2.01 -3.94 16.43
CA PHE A 182 2.30 -3.85 14.99
C PHE A 182 1.48 -2.73 14.30
N SER A 183 1.06 -1.73 15.08
CA SER A 183 0.30 -0.56 14.61
C SER A 183 1.16 0.70 14.44
N HIS A 184 2.41 0.67 14.93
CA HIS A 184 3.28 1.83 15.00
C HIS A 184 3.57 2.43 13.62
N GLY A 185 3.90 1.61 12.63
CA GLY A 185 4.18 2.07 11.28
C GLY A 185 3.00 2.82 10.65
N SER A 186 1.78 2.31 10.83
CA SER A 186 0.57 3.00 10.35
C SER A 186 0.35 4.34 11.06
N ARG A 187 0.70 4.43 12.35
CA ARG A 187 0.64 5.69 13.10
C ARG A 187 1.64 6.70 12.58
N VAL A 188 2.90 6.31 12.36
CA VAL A 188 3.95 7.18 11.80
C VAL A 188 3.54 7.74 10.43
N VAL A 189 2.96 6.91 9.57
CA VAL A 189 2.43 7.36 8.27
C VAL A 189 1.31 8.39 8.47
N ALA A 190 0.37 8.15 9.39
CA ALA A 190 -0.71 9.08 9.67
C ALA A 190 -0.19 10.43 10.20
N GLU A 191 0.77 10.40 11.13
CA GLU A 191 1.40 11.60 11.68
C GLU A 191 2.15 12.39 10.60
N ALA A 192 2.92 11.72 9.74
CA ALA A 192 3.61 12.36 8.62
C ALA A 192 2.65 13.02 7.61
N ILE A 193 1.46 12.43 7.38
CA ILE A 193 0.42 13.04 6.52
C ILE A 193 -0.14 14.32 7.15
N VAL A 194 -0.29 14.36 8.47
CA VAL A 194 -0.78 15.57 9.16
C VAL A 194 0.25 16.71 9.14
N GLU A 195 1.54 16.37 9.09
CA GLU A 195 2.64 17.33 9.03
C GLU A 195 2.90 17.87 7.61
N ALA A 196 2.42 17.19 6.57
CA ALA A 196 2.63 17.55 5.17
C ALA A 196 1.70 18.69 4.70
#